data_f17063f1e3642d6db91b3fb2ddb15d66
#
_entry.id   f17063f1e3642d6db91b3fb2ddb15d66
#
_cell.length_a   1.000
_cell.length_b   1.000
_cell.length_c   1.000
_cell.angle_alpha   90.00
_cell.angle_beta   90.00
_cell.angle_gamma   90.00
#
_symmetry.space_group_name_H-M   'P 1'
#
loop_
_entity.id
_entity.type
_entity.pdbx_description
1 polymer ?
#
loop_
_entity_poly.entity_id
_entity_poly.type
_entity_poly.pdbx_seq_one_letter_code
_entity_poly.pdbx_strand_id
1 'polypeptide(L)'
;MNKWYPKNGYVIFHVDMNSFYASVEIADNPELKGKPVAIAGNPDERKGIIVTCSYEARAYGVKTTMSLWEARKLCPSLVVLRPNFPRYREVSQEIFKLLETYTPYVEPVSIDEAFMDITTCSHLGSPIELAVSIQNKLLEQMNLPCSIGIAPNKFLAKMGSDMKKPNGITILRKRDIYSKLWPLPIEEMYGVGKKSAAKLRKHVINNIGDIAKADSQLLKTLLGVNGEKLKSRALGNDPRPVDPEQAESFKSIGSSTTFPKDIVDYEELIIKLNDLAQNVATRLERKDAVGDTVQLMIRYYDRKTITRRMKLSTYIYSKDDIFYYSEMLLNQHWNGAAIRLLGITIQDAKKKEDVTYQLSLF
;
A
#
# COMPACT_ATOMS: atom_id res chain seq x y z
N MET A 1 -22.22 -27.59 -15.90
CA MET A 1 -21.73 -26.67 -14.86
C MET A 1 -20.33 -27.12 -14.40
N ASN A 2 -19.38 -26.28 -14.43
CA ASN A 2 -18.02 -26.59 -13.98
C ASN A 2 -18.03 -26.79 -12.45
N LYS A 3 -17.71 -27.99 -11.95
CA LYS A 3 -17.77 -28.39 -10.53
C LYS A 3 -16.85 -27.55 -9.60
N TRP A 4 -15.99 -26.72 -10.18
CA TRP A 4 -15.00 -25.90 -9.48
C TRP A 4 -15.52 -24.52 -9.09
N TYR A 5 -16.62 -24.07 -9.71
CA TYR A 5 -17.27 -22.78 -9.42
C TYR A 5 -18.50 -23.00 -8.55
N PRO A 6 -18.68 -22.18 -7.49
CA PRO A 6 -19.84 -22.28 -6.63
C PRO A 6 -21.13 -21.92 -7.40
N LYS A 7 -22.25 -22.59 -7.08
CA LYS A 7 -23.56 -22.20 -7.63
C LYS A 7 -23.98 -20.81 -7.16
N ASN A 8 -23.65 -20.49 -5.89
CA ASN A 8 -23.92 -19.22 -5.26
C ASN A 8 -22.64 -18.78 -4.54
N GLY A 9 -22.16 -17.57 -4.82
CA GLY A 9 -20.95 -17.00 -4.21
C GLY A 9 -19.91 -16.58 -5.24
N TYR A 10 -18.81 -16.06 -4.75
CA TYR A 10 -17.74 -15.50 -5.57
C TYR A 10 -16.51 -16.39 -5.58
N VAL A 11 -15.72 -16.25 -6.64
CA VAL A 11 -14.34 -16.74 -6.73
C VAL A 11 -13.44 -15.54 -6.95
N ILE A 12 -12.81 -15.11 -5.86
CA ILE A 12 -11.95 -13.93 -5.84
C ILE A 12 -10.49 -14.37 -5.79
N PHE A 13 -9.68 -13.83 -6.68
CA PHE A 13 -8.23 -13.92 -6.62
C PHE A 13 -7.66 -12.69 -5.94
N HIS A 14 -6.57 -12.88 -5.21
CA HIS A 14 -5.63 -11.84 -4.85
C HIS A 14 -4.29 -12.20 -5.46
N VAL A 15 -3.83 -11.41 -6.41
CA VAL A 15 -2.52 -11.53 -7.07
C VAL A 15 -1.56 -10.56 -6.40
N ASP A 16 -0.38 -11.04 -5.95
CA ASP A 16 0.60 -10.26 -5.21
C ASP A 16 2.00 -10.58 -5.77
N MET A 17 2.65 -9.57 -6.36
CA MET A 17 3.96 -9.75 -6.98
C MET A 17 5.02 -9.97 -5.90
N ASN A 18 5.85 -10.98 -6.07
CA ASN A 18 6.85 -11.32 -5.09
C ASN A 18 8.03 -10.36 -5.12
N SER A 19 8.32 -9.68 -4.01
CA SER A 19 9.42 -8.70 -3.88
C SER A 19 9.50 -7.71 -5.05
N PHE A 20 8.39 -7.13 -5.46
CA PHE A 20 8.13 -6.48 -6.74
C PHE A 20 9.29 -5.64 -7.27
N TYR A 21 9.73 -4.59 -6.56
CA TYR A 21 10.80 -3.72 -7.06
C TYR A 21 12.12 -4.46 -7.29
N ALA A 22 12.48 -5.37 -6.39
CA ALA A 22 13.69 -6.18 -6.58
C ALA A 22 13.54 -7.14 -7.77
N SER A 23 12.34 -7.69 -7.97
CA SER A 23 12.06 -8.58 -9.11
C SER A 23 12.10 -7.84 -10.44
N VAL A 24 11.61 -6.59 -10.50
CA VAL A 24 11.72 -5.74 -11.70
C VAL A 24 13.19 -5.48 -12.05
N GLU A 25 14.01 -5.09 -11.07
CA GLU A 25 15.44 -4.85 -11.31
C GLU A 25 16.18 -6.13 -11.77
N ILE A 26 15.81 -7.30 -11.21
CA ILE A 26 16.38 -8.60 -11.62
C ILE A 26 15.89 -8.98 -13.03
N ALA A 27 14.65 -8.67 -13.40
CA ALA A 27 14.11 -8.92 -14.73
C ALA A 27 14.80 -8.04 -15.80
N ASP A 28 15.02 -6.77 -15.48
CA ASP A 28 15.70 -5.82 -16.36
C ASP A 28 17.23 -6.07 -16.42
N ASN A 29 17.84 -6.66 -15.37
CA ASN A 29 19.26 -7.03 -15.34
C ASN A 29 19.47 -8.49 -14.89
N PRO A 30 19.52 -9.44 -15.81
CA PRO A 30 19.68 -10.86 -15.52
C PRO A 30 20.93 -11.23 -14.72
N GLU A 31 21.98 -10.40 -14.68
CA GLU A 31 23.18 -10.62 -13.87
C GLU A 31 22.90 -10.59 -12.36
N LEU A 32 21.77 -10.00 -11.97
CA LEU A 32 21.32 -9.96 -10.56
C LEU A 32 20.62 -11.26 -10.13
N LYS A 33 20.28 -12.14 -11.05
CA LYS A 33 19.56 -13.39 -10.75
C LYS A 33 20.37 -14.26 -9.77
N GLY A 34 19.70 -14.69 -8.71
CA GLY A 34 20.30 -15.51 -7.65
C GLY A 34 21.17 -14.73 -6.67
N LYS A 35 21.38 -13.42 -6.86
CA LYS A 35 22.10 -12.57 -5.90
C LYS A 35 21.15 -11.97 -4.86
N PRO A 36 21.62 -11.73 -3.63
CA PRO A 36 20.85 -10.96 -2.66
C PRO A 36 20.79 -9.50 -3.08
N VAL A 37 19.59 -9.04 -3.48
CA VAL A 37 19.34 -7.68 -3.95
C VAL A 37 18.44 -6.95 -2.98
N ALA A 38 18.71 -5.67 -2.73
CA ALA A 38 17.84 -4.77 -1.99
C ALA A 38 17.69 -3.43 -2.70
N ILE A 39 16.48 -2.89 -2.65
CA ILE A 39 16.17 -1.55 -3.12
C ILE A 39 16.16 -0.61 -1.93
N ALA A 40 17.01 0.41 -1.96
CA ALA A 40 17.14 1.38 -0.87
C ALA A 40 17.46 2.78 -1.38
N GLY A 41 17.00 3.78 -0.65
CA GLY A 41 17.37 5.18 -0.89
C GLY A 41 18.81 5.51 -0.44
N ASN A 42 19.19 6.80 -0.52
CA ASN A 42 20.49 7.25 -0.11
C ASN A 42 20.61 7.36 1.42
N PRO A 43 21.53 6.64 2.09
CA PRO A 43 21.73 6.75 3.53
C PRO A 43 22.20 8.15 3.95
N ASP A 44 23.01 8.85 3.13
CA ASP A 44 23.50 10.19 3.41
C ASP A 44 22.36 11.22 3.43
N GLU A 45 21.25 10.92 2.72
CA GLU A 45 20.02 11.70 2.72
C GLU A 45 19.01 11.25 3.78
N ARG A 46 19.39 10.43 4.75
CA ARG A 46 18.49 9.77 5.72
C ARG A 46 17.40 8.88 5.08
N LYS A 47 17.62 8.46 3.84
CA LYS A 47 16.73 7.59 3.05
C LYS A 47 17.25 6.15 2.94
N GLY A 48 18.27 5.78 3.72
CA GLY A 48 18.93 4.47 3.69
C GLY A 48 18.13 3.35 4.38
N ILE A 49 16.84 3.25 4.07
CA ILE A 49 15.95 2.18 4.54
C ILE A 49 15.65 1.26 3.37
N ILE A 50 15.67 -0.05 3.63
CA ILE A 50 15.28 -1.07 2.64
C ILE A 50 13.80 -0.89 2.30
N VAL A 51 13.51 -0.58 1.05
CA VAL A 51 12.13 -0.46 0.51
C VAL A 51 11.58 -1.84 0.21
N THR A 52 12.38 -2.69 -0.44
CA THR A 52 12.11 -4.13 -0.66
C THR A 52 13.42 -4.88 -0.86
N CYS A 53 13.37 -6.20 -0.76
CA CYS A 53 14.54 -7.05 -1.01
C CYS A 53 14.14 -8.39 -1.60
N SER A 54 15.04 -8.99 -2.39
CA SER A 54 14.86 -10.30 -3.00
C SER A 54 14.76 -11.42 -1.96
N TYR A 55 14.27 -12.58 -2.36
CA TYR A 55 14.17 -13.73 -1.45
C TYR A 55 15.52 -14.26 -1.03
N GLU A 56 16.55 -14.15 -1.86
CA GLU A 56 17.93 -14.44 -1.52
C GLU A 56 18.41 -13.53 -0.36
N ALA A 57 18.12 -12.24 -0.41
CA ALA A 57 18.45 -11.33 0.69
C ALA A 57 17.63 -11.64 1.96
N ARG A 58 16.34 -12.01 1.82
CA ARG A 58 15.51 -12.44 2.96
C ARG A 58 16.03 -13.70 3.64
N ALA A 59 16.67 -14.60 2.93
CA ALA A 59 17.30 -15.80 3.50
C ALA A 59 18.42 -15.45 4.50
N TYR A 60 19.10 -14.30 4.33
CA TYR A 60 20.07 -13.76 5.30
C TYR A 60 19.40 -12.95 6.43
N GLY A 61 18.07 -12.86 6.46
CA GLY A 61 17.33 -12.08 7.48
C GLY A 61 17.14 -10.61 7.14
N VAL A 62 17.48 -10.15 5.92
CA VAL A 62 17.20 -8.79 5.45
C VAL A 62 15.69 -8.60 5.31
N LYS A 63 15.16 -7.47 5.80
CA LYS A 63 13.72 -7.18 5.81
C LYS A 63 13.44 -5.76 5.32
N THR A 64 12.26 -5.56 4.75
CA THR A 64 11.69 -4.24 4.46
C THR A 64 11.68 -3.39 5.74
N THR A 65 11.95 -2.10 5.62
CA THR A 65 12.09 -1.10 6.70
C THR A 65 13.36 -1.20 7.55
N MET A 66 14.21 -2.21 7.33
CA MET A 66 15.52 -2.32 7.97
C MET A 66 16.47 -1.24 7.46
N SER A 67 17.36 -0.73 8.32
CA SER A 67 18.41 0.18 7.85
C SER A 67 19.40 -0.53 6.94
N LEU A 68 19.97 0.18 5.97
CA LEU A 68 20.96 -0.39 5.05
C LEU A 68 22.19 -0.90 5.79
N TRP A 69 22.59 -0.24 6.89
CA TRP A 69 23.69 -0.66 7.72
C TRP A 69 23.42 -2.01 8.40
N GLU A 70 22.24 -2.21 8.99
CA GLU A 70 21.85 -3.50 9.56
C GLU A 70 21.77 -4.59 8.49
N ALA A 71 21.19 -4.28 7.33
CA ALA A 71 21.07 -5.21 6.22
C ALA A 71 22.44 -5.70 5.73
N ARG A 72 23.42 -4.79 5.60
CA ARG A 72 24.80 -5.15 5.21
C ARG A 72 25.54 -5.98 6.25
N LYS A 73 25.22 -5.81 7.54
CA LYS A 73 25.75 -6.70 8.58
C LYS A 73 25.25 -8.12 8.44
N LEU A 74 23.97 -8.29 8.10
CA LEU A 74 23.35 -9.61 7.91
C LEU A 74 23.80 -10.26 6.59
N CYS A 75 23.94 -9.47 5.54
CA CYS A 75 24.30 -9.91 4.20
C CYS A 75 25.41 -9.01 3.63
N PRO A 76 26.70 -9.32 3.89
CA PRO A 76 27.83 -8.52 3.37
C PRO A 76 27.89 -8.44 1.84
N SER A 77 27.38 -9.47 1.14
CA SER A 77 27.31 -9.53 -0.33
C SER A 77 26.06 -8.84 -0.91
N LEU A 78 25.30 -8.11 -0.10
CA LEU A 78 24.05 -7.46 -0.52
C LEU A 78 24.30 -6.43 -1.62
N VAL A 79 23.70 -6.66 -2.81
CA VAL A 79 23.67 -5.71 -3.90
C VAL A 79 22.56 -4.68 -3.61
N VAL A 80 22.92 -3.42 -3.55
CA VAL A 80 21.98 -2.33 -3.22
C VAL A 80 21.76 -1.45 -4.43
N LEU A 81 20.52 -1.33 -4.86
CA LEU A 81 20.12 -0.52 -5.99
C LEU A 81 19.24 0.66 -5.54
N ARG A 82 19.27 1.74 -6.30
CA ARG A 82 18.37 2.88 -6.13
C ARG A 82 17.01 2.55 -6.72
N PRO A 83 15.89 3.02 -6.10
CA PRO A 83 14.57 2.77 -6.65
C PRO A 83 14.36 3.52 -7.97
N ASN A 84 13.86 2.81 -8.98
CA ASN A 84 13.42 3.34 -10.27
C ASN A 84 11.88 3.38 -10.33
N PHE A 85 11.25 4.31 -9.60
CA PHE A 85 9.80 4.40 -9.53
C PHE A 85 9.07 4.63 -10.86
N PRO A 86 9.64 5.35 -11.86
CA PRO A 86 9.04 5.39 -13.19
C PRO A 86 8.88 3.99 -13.79
N ARG A 87 9.96 3.20 -13.83
CA ARG A 87 9.96 1.83 -14.37
C ARG A 87 8.98 0.92 -13.62
N TYR A 88 8.95 1.00 -12.29
CA TYR A 88 8.01 0.18 -11.50
C TYR A 88 6.55 0.49 -11.83
N ARG A 89 6.21 1.76 -12.12
CA ARG A 89 4.85 2.13 -12.55
C ARG A 89 4.50 1.61 -13.94
N GLU A 90 5.43 1.64 -14.89
CA GLU A 90 5.24 1.06 -16.21
C GLU A 90 4.94 -0.43 -16.11
N VAL A 91 5.81 -1.18 -15.44
CA VAL A 91 5.64 -2.62 -15.23
C VAL A 91 4.34 -2.94 -14.49
N SER A 92 3.98 -2.15 -13.48
CA SER A 92 2.70 -2.30 -12.78
C SER A 92 1.49 -2.18 -13.72
N GLN A 93 1.51 -1.20 -14.63
CA GLN A 93 0.44 -1.04 -15.63
C GLN A 93 0.39 -2.21 -16.61
N GLU A 94 1.54 -2.74 -17.03
CA GLU A 94 1.61 -3.93 -17.89
C GLU A 94 1.04 -5.17 -17.19
N ILE A 95 1.35 -5.35 -15.90
CA ILE A 95 0.78 -6.42 -15.08
C ILE A 95 -0.75 -6.30 -15.04
N PHE A 96 -1.30 -5.15 -14.70
CA PHE A 96 -2.75 -5.00 -14.61
C PHE A 96 -3.45 -5.19 -15.95
N LYS A 97 -2.88 -4.69 -17.06
CA LYS A 97 -3.37 -4.98 -18.42
C LYS A 97 -3.40 -6.48 -18.72
N LEU A 98 -2.37 -7.22 -18.30
CA LEU A 98 -2.35 -8.68 -18.45
C LEU A 98 -3.46 -9.33 -17.62
N LEU A 99 -3.70 -8.91 -16.38
CA LEU A 99 -4.78 -9.43 -15.55
C LEU A 99 -6.16 -9.14 -16.14
N GLU A 100 -6.36 -7.96 -16.73
CA GLU A 100 -7.59 -7.56 -17.41
C GLU A 100 -7.93 -8.43 -18.64
N THR A 101 -6.96 -9.14 -19.21
CA THR A 101 -7.24 -10.13 -20.28
C THR A 101 -8.05 -11.33 -19.82
N TYR A 102 -8.13 -11.58 -18.51
CA TYR A 102 -8.89 -12.70 -17.92
C TYR A 102 -10.28 -12.27 -17.46
N THR A 103 -10.42 -11.07 -16.91
CA THR A 103 -11.69 -10.51 -16.42
C THR A 103 -11.61 -8.98 -16.40
N PRO A 104 -12.69 -8.27 -16.70
CA PRO A 104 -12.72 -6.81 -16.54
C PRO A 104 -12.81 -6.38 -15.07
N TYR A 105 -13.09 -7.30 -14.16
CA TYR A 105 -13.19 -7.02 -12.73
C TYR A 105 -11.83 -7.18 -12.05
N VAL A 106 -10.92 -6.26 -12.34
CA VAL A 106 -9.60 -6.13 -11.70
C VAL A 106 -9.58 -4.86 -10.86
N GLU A 107 -9.31 -5.00 -9.57
CA GLU A 107 -9.17 -3.89 -8.62
C GLU A 107 -7.71 -3.80 -8.15
N PRO A 108 -6.91 -2.87 -8.67
CA PRO A 108 -5.59 -2.57 -8.13
C PRO A 108 -5.67 -2.07 -6.68
N VAL A 109 -4.89 -2.68 -5.80
CA VAL A 109 -4.81 -2.32 -4.37
C VAL A 109 -3.56 -1.49 -4.09
N SER A 110 -2.46 -1.85 -4.75
CA SER A 110 -1.17 -1.17 -4.70
C SER A 110 -0.49 -1.22 -6.07
N ILE A 111 0.78 -0.85 -6.14
CA ILE A 111 1.58 -0.93 -7.36
C ILE A 111 1.87 -2.38 -7.79
N ASP A 112 1.70 -3.35 -6.89
CA ASP A 112 2.14 -4.74 -7.05
C ASP A 112 1.08 -5.77 -6.66
N GLU A 113 -0.13 -5.35 -6.29
CA GLU A 113 -1.20 -6.28 -5.93
C GLU A 113 -2.57 -5.85 -6.43
N ALA A 114 -3.39 -6.82 -6.81
CA ALA A 114 -4.76 -6.61 -7.26
C ALA A 114 -5.69 -7.73 -6.80
N PHE A 115 -6.97 -7.39 -6.61
CA PHE A 115 -8.06 -8.36 -6.59
C PHE A 115 -8.62 -8.56 -7.99
N MET A 116 -9.07 -9.80 -8.27
CA MET A 116 -9.79 -10.15 -9.49
C MET A 116 -11.04 -10.93 -9.13
N ASP A 117 -12.19 -10.58 -9.68
CA ASP A 117 -13.37 -11.43 -9.63
C ASP A 117 -13.41 -12.30 -10.89
N ILE A 118 -13.23 -13.59 -10.69
CA ILE A 118 -13.26 -14.59 -11.77
C ILE A 118 -14.48 -15.48 -11.71
N THR A 119 -15.52 -15.08 -10.99
CA THR A 119 -16.73 -15.90 -10.77
C THR A 119 -17.38 -16.33 -12.09
N THR A 120 -17.35 -15.48 -13.11
CA THR A 120 -17.94 -15.73 -14.43
C THR A 120 -16.97 -16.36 -15.44
N CYS A 121 -15.71 -16.59 -15.05
CA CYS A 121 -14.65 -17.06 -15.96
C CYS A 121 -14.57 -18.59 -16.12
N SER A 122 -15.63 -19.32 -15.79
CA SER A 122 -15.65 -20.79 -15.84
C SER A 122 -15.41 -21.38 -17.23
N HIS A 123 -15.59 -20.58 -18.29
CA HIS A 123 -15.30 -20.96 -19.68
C HIS A 123 -13.79 -21.00 -19.97
N LEU A 124 -12.96 -20.35 -19.17
CA LEU A 124 -11.50 -20.32 -19.31
C LEU A 124 -10.80 -21.46 -18.56
N GLY A 125 -11.51 -22.24 -17.75
CA GLY A 125 -10.95 -23.34 -16.97
C GLY A 125 -11.32 -23.31 -15.49
N SER A 126 -10.68 -24.15 -14.69
CA SER A 126 -10.84 -24.15 -13.24
C SER A 126 -10.06 -22.96 -12.60
N PRO A 127 -10.43 -22.50 -11.38
CA PRO A 127 -9.70 -21.44 -10.70
C PRO A 127 -8.20 -21.73 -10.51
N ILE A 128 -7.82 -23.00 -10.33
CA ILE A 128 -6.40 -23.37 -10.20
C ILE A 128 -5.69 -23.23 -11.54
N GLU A 129 -6.29 -23.71 -12.63
CA GLU A 129 -5.71 -23.60 -13.97
C GLU A 129 -5.55 -22.15 -14.38
N LEU A 130 -6.51 -21.28 -14.05
CA LEU A 130 -6.38 -19.84 -14.29
C LEU A 130 -5.24 -19.21 -13.47
N ALA A 131 -5.13 -19.55 -12.19
CA ALA A 131 -4.06 -19.03 -11.35
C ALA A 131 -2.67 -19.47 -11.87
N VAL A 132 -2.51 -20.72 -12.27
CA VAL A 132 -1.27 -21.22 -12.89
C VAL A 132 -1.01 -20.50 -14.22
N SER A 133 -2.02 -20.31 -15.05
CA SER A 133 -1.89 -19.57 -16.31
C SER A 133 -1.43 -18.14 -16.10
N ILE A 134 -1.97 -17.43 -15.10
CA ILE A 134 -1.55 -16.07 -14.74
C ILE A 134 -0.08 -16.06 -14.29
N GLN A 135 0.31 -16.97 -13.37
CA GLN A 135 1.70 -17.07 -12.92
C GLN A 135 2.67 -17.31 -14.07
N ASN A 136 2.33 -18.27 -14.95
CA ASN A 136 3.18 -18.61 -16.10
C ASN A 136 3.32 -17.42 -17.06
N LYS A 137 2.23 -16.74 -17.41
CA LYS A 137 2.29 -15.58 -18.31
C LYS A 137 3.12 -14.44 -17.73
N LEU A 138 2.96 -14.12 -16.43
CA LEU A 138 3.76 -13.09 -15.75
C LEU A 138 5.26 -13.47 -15.76
N LEU A 139 5.56 -14.75 -15.53
CA LEU A 139 6.94 -15.24 -15.55
C LEU A 139 7.53 -15.26 -16.95
N GLU A 140 6.80 -15.78 -17.94
CA GLU A 140 7.26 -15.91 -19.34
C GLU A 140 7.42 -14.56 -20.03
N GLN A 141 6.47 -13.63 -19.82
CA GLN A 141 6.46 -12.34 -20.52
C GLN A 141 7.27 -11.25 -19.83
N MET A 142 7.36 -11.29 -18.49
CA MET A 142 7.96 -10.22 -17.71
C MET A 142 9.06 -10.69 -16.75
N ASN A 143 9.33 -12.00 -16.63
CA ASN A 143 10.21 -12.60 -15.60
C ASN A 143 9.81 -12.22 -14.16
N LEU A 144 8.52 -12.01 -13.90
CA LEU A 144 8.03 -11.57 -12.61
C LEU A 144 7.28 -12.68 -11.88
N PRO A 145 7.76 -13.10 -10.70
CA PRO A 145 7.07 -14.09 -9.87
C PRO A 145 5.92 -13.44 -9.08
N CYS A 146 4.81 -14.17 -8.91
CA CYS A 146 3.70 -13.75 -8.07
C CYS A 146 3.15 -14.87 -7.21
N SER A 147 2.43 -14.53 -6.14
CA SER A 147 1.66 -15.45 -5.32
C SER A 147 0.17 -15.13 -5.44
N ILE A 148 -0.67 -16.16 -5.50
CA ILE A 148 -2.11 -16.00 -5.74
C ILE A 148 -2.92 -16.69 -4.64
N GLY A 149 -3.81 -15.92 -4.00
CA GLY A 149 -4.83 -16.45 -3.10
C GLY A 149 -6.18 -16.58 -3.80
N ILE A 150 -6.82 -17.72 -3.67
CA ILE A 150 -8.12 -18.05 -4.25
C ILE A 150 -9.12 -18.24 -3.12
N ALA A 151 -10.18 -17.43 -3.07
CA ALA A 151 -11.12 -17.46 -1.95
C ALA A 151 -12.50 -16.91 -2.32
N PRO A 152 -13.53 -17.09 -1.45
CA PRO A 152 -14.87 -16.54 -1.71
C PRO A 152 -15.03 -15.05 -1.44
N ASN A 153 -14.02 -14.36 -0.96
CA ASN A 153 -14.02 -12.90 -0.73
C ASN A 153 -12.60 -12.33 -0.67
N LYS A 154 -12.50 -11.00 -0.71
CA LYS A 154 -11.23 -10.26 -0.77
C LYS A 154 -10.33 -10.54 0.44
N PHE A 155 -10.88 -10.54 1.67
CA PHE A 155 -10.07 -10.79 2.86
C PHE A 155 -9.41 -12.16 2.85
N LEU A 156 -10.18 -13.21 2.57
CA LEU A 156 -9.64 -14.58 2.52
C LEU A 156 -8.67 -14.76 1.34
N ALA A 157 -8.92 -14.11 0.19
CA ALA A 157 -8.01 -14.14 -0.94
C ALA A 157 -6.65 -13.49 -0.60
N LYS A 158 -6.67 -12.31 0.09
CA LYS A 158 -5.43 -11.66 0.57
C LYS A 158 -4.69 -12.54 1.57
N MET A 159 -5.38 -13.11 2.54
CA MET A 159 -4.76 -14.05 3.49
C MET A 159 -4.15 -15.25 2.76
N GLY A 160 -4.84 -15.78 1.75
CA GLY A 160 -4.37 -16.91 0.95
C GLY A 160 -3.07 -16.61 0.20
N SER A 161 -2.95 -15.44 -0.43
CA SER A 161 -1.74 -15.06 -1.17
C SER A 161 -0.51 -14.91 -0.28
N ASP A 162 -0.70 -14.56 1.01
CA ASP A 162 0.39 -14.40 1.98
C ASP A 162 0.86 -15.73 2.60
N MET A 163 0.02 -16.79 2.60
CA MET A 163 0.33 -18.09 3.24
C MET A 163 1.49 -18.84 2.59
N LYS A 164 1.67 -18.68 1.27
CA LYS A 164 2.76 -19.30 0.53
C LYS A 164 3.44 -18.29 -0.37
N LYS A 165 4.61 -17.81 0.04
CA LYS A 165 5.48 -16.92 -0.74
C LYS A 165 6.89 -17.48 -0.75
N PRO A 166 7.63 -17.42 -1.88
CA PRO A 166 7.22 -16.95 -3.21
C PRO A 166 6.45 -18.01 -4.03
N ASN A 167 5.83 -17.57 -5.13
CA ASN A 167 5.20 -18.41 -6.18
C ASN A 167 4.10 -19.36 -5.69
N GLY A 168 3.49 -19.06 -4.54
CA GLY A 168 2.44 -19.91 -3.99
C GLY A 168 1.08 -19.66 -4.65
N ILE A 169 0.31 -20.75 -4.83
CA ILE A 169 -1.13 -20.68 -5.05
C ILE A 169 -1.80 -21.32 -3.85
N THR A 170 -2.70 -20.57 -3.20
CA THR A 170 -3.39 -21.01 -1.99
C THR A 170 -4.89 -20.88 -2.16
N ILE A 171 -5.62 -21.98 -1.96
CA ILE A 171 -7.08 -21.95 -1.87
C ILE A 171 -7.47 -21.89 -0.41
N LEU A 172 -8.21 -20.82 -0.03
CA LEU A 172 -8.73 -20.62 1.32
C LEU A 172 -10.26 -20.54 1.27
N ARG A 173 -10.93 -21.62 1.61
CA ARG A 173 -12.39 -21.71 1.64
C ARG A 173 -12.91 -21.38 3.05
N LYS A 174 -14.20 -21.03 3.17
CA LYS A 174 -14.81 -20.78 4.50
C LYS A 174 -14.64 -21.97 5.46
N ARG A 175 -14.71 -23.21 4.99
CA ARG A 175 -14.48 -24.41 5.81
C ARG A 175 -13.04 -24.57 6.31
N ASP A 176 -12.08 -23.92 5.65
CA ASP A 176 -10.65 -24.01 5.99
C ASP A 176 -10.24 -22.99 7.08
N ILE A 177 -11.13 -22.08 7.48
CA ILE A 177 -10.85 -20.97 8.39
C ILE A 177 -10.36 -21.49 9.75
N TYR A 178 -11.05 -22.46 10.33
CA TYR A 178 -10.71 -23.01 11.65
C TYR A 178 -9.34 -23.67 11.69
N SER A 179 -8.96 -24.36 10.62
CA SER A 179 -7.73 -25.15 10.58
C SER A 179 -6.53 -24.37 10.02
N LYS A 180 -6.76 -23.41 9.11
CA LYS A 180 -5.67 -22.71 8.41
C LYS A 180 -5.51 -21.23 8.82
N LEU A 181 -6.62 -20.54 9.12
CA LEU A 181 -6.60 -19.11 9.40
C LEU A 181 -6.52 -18.82 10.91
N TRP A 182 -7.38 -19.47 11.70
CA TRP A 182 -7.46 -19.18 13.14
C TRP A 182 -6.18 -19.45 13.94
N PRO A 183 -5.35 -20.47 13.61
CA PRO A 183 -4.10 -20.70 14.32
C PRO A 183 -3.01 -19.65 14.06
N LEU A 184 -3.15 -18.82 13.01
CA LEU A 184 -2.13 -17.83 12.65
C LEU A 184 -2.01 -16.75 13.74
N PRO A 185 -0.78 -16.30 14.02
CA PRO A 185 -0.54 -15.15 14.89
C PRO A 185 -1.32 -13.93 14.46
N ILE A 186 -1.74 -13.12 15.44
CA ILE A 186 -2.58 -11.96 15.19
C ILE A 186 -1.94 -10.93 14.26
N GLU A 187 -0.61 -10.84 14.23
CA GLU A 187 0.14 -9.94 13.36
C GLU A 187 0.04 -10.32 11.88
N GLU A 188 -0.25 -11.57 11.58
CA GLU A 188 -0.42 -12.05 10.22
C GLU A 188 -1.79 -11.71 9.64
N MET A 189 -2.74 -11.28 10.49
CA MET A 189 -4.06 -10.90 10.02
C MET A 189 -4.02 -9.59 9.24
N TYR A 190 -4.44 -9.61 7.98
CA TYR A 190 -4.57 -8.42 7.17
C TYR A 190 -5.43 -7.34 7.86
N GLY A 191 -4.83 -6.16 8.05
CA GLY A 191 -5.45 -5.04 8.77
C GLY A 191 -5.04 -4.93 10.25
N VAL A 192 -4.21 -5.84 10.76
CA VAL A 192 -3.64 -5.77 12.11
C VAL A 192 -2.17 -5.39 12.03
N GLY A 193 -1.85 -4.13 12.31
CA GLY A 193 -0.48 -3.66 12.42
C GLY A 193 0.10 -3.87 13.83
N LYS A 194 1.42 -3.69 13.99
CA LYS A 194 2.15 -3.88 15.27
C LYS A 194 1.49 -3.21 16.48
N LYS A 195 0.97 -1.97 16.31
CA LYS A 195 0.30 -1.24 17.41
C LYS A 195 -1.02 -1.89 17.81
N SER A 196 -1.81 -2.36 16.85
CA SER A 196 -3.08 -3.05 17.11
C SER A 196 -2.83 -4.41 17.73
N ALA A 197 -1.87 -5.17 17.23
CA ALA A 197 -1.46 -6.45 17.81
C ALA A 197 -1.00 -6.31 19.27
N ALA A 198 -0.19 -5.29 19.57
CA ALA A 198 0.26 -5.03 20.94
C ALA A 198 -0.90 -4.71 21.90
N LYS A 199 -1.95 -3.99 21.44
CA LYS A 199 -3.16 -3.76 22.22
C LYS A 199 -3.95 -5.04 22.47
N LEU A 200 -4.14 -5.86 21.43
CA LEU A 200 -4.89 -7.12 21.49
C LEU A 200 -4.21 -8.13 22.41
N ARG A 201 -2.88 -8.26 22.35
CA ARG A 201 -2.11 -9.17 23.20
C ARG A 201 -2.24 -8.85 24.69
N LYS A 202 -2.42 -7.59 25.08
CA LYS A 202 -2.69 -7.20 26.48
C LYS A 202 -4.01 -7.79 27.02
N HIS A 203 -4.90 -8.20 26.11
CA HIS A 203 -6.20 -8.83 26.43
C HIS A 203 -6.21 -10.32 26.04
N VAL A 204 -5.02 -10.96 25.98
CA VAL A 204 -4.85 -12.39 25.69
C VAL A 204 -5.40 -12.80 24.31
N ILE A 205 -5.50 -11.86 23.37
CA ILE A 205 -5.88 -12.11 21.97
C ILE A 205 -4.58 -12.25 21.17
N ASN A 206 -4.15 -13.50 20.93
CA ASN A 206 -2.84 -13.83 20.37
C ASN A 206 -2.89 -14.34 18.92
N ASN A 207 -4.02 -14.88 18.51
CA ASN A 207 -4.21 -15.45 17.18
C ASN A 207 -5.53 -14.96 16.57
N ILE A 208 -5.72 -15.24 15.26
CA ILE A 208 -6.91 -14.79 14.53
C ILE A 208 -8.20 -15.41 15.10
N GLY A 209 -8.13 -16.66 15.56
CA GLY A 209 -9.25 -17.34 16.21
C GLY A 209 -9.71 -16.66 17.50
N ASP A 210 -8.79 -16.05 18.25
CA ASP A 210 -9.14 -15.29 19.45
C ASP A 210 -9.95 -14.03 19.10
N ILE A 211 -9.62 -13.32 17.99
CA ILE A 211 -10.46 -12.21 17.51
C ILE A 211 -11.87 -12.70 17.16
N ALA A 212 -11.99 -13.84 16.47
CA ALA A 212 -13.29 -14.37 16.10
C ALA A 212 -14.18 -14.65 17.31
N LYS A 213 -13.58 -15.12 18.41
CA LYS A 213 -14.25 -15.48 19.68
C LYS A 213 -14.41 -14.31 20.63
N ALA A 214 -13.61 -13.25 20.51
CA ALA A 214 -13.60 -12.11 21.43
C ALA A 214 -14.96 -11.39 21.46
N ASP A 215 -15.26 -10.75 22.58
CA ASP A 215 -16.43 -9.89 22.70
C ASP A 215 -16.35 -8.69 21.75
N SER A 216 -17.47 -8.38 21.08
CA SER A 216 -17.50 -7.30 20.07
C SER A 216 -17.32 -5.93 20.70
N GLN A 217 -17.83 -5.70 21.90
CA GLN A 217 -17.70 -4.45 22.61
C GLN A 217 -16.25 -4.22 23.05
N LEU A 218 -15.56 -5.27 23.50
CA LEU A 218 -14.13 -5.21 23.80
C LEU A 218 -13.33 -4.81 22.57
N LEU A 219 -13.54 -5.46 21.42
CA LEU A 219 -12.83 -5.13 20.19
C LEU A 219 -13.12 -3.70 19.72
N LYS A 220 -14.35 -3.23 19.87
CA LYS A 220 -14.75 -1.85 19.56
C LYS A 220 -14.05 -0.85 20.47
N THR A 221 -13.93 -1.15 21.75
CA THR A 221 -13.21 -0.30 22.73
C THR A 221 -11.72 -0.21 22.40
N LEU A 222 -11.09 -1.33 22.02
CA LEU A 222 -9.64 -1.39 21.73
C LEU A 222 -9.25 -0.77 20.39
N LEU A 223 -10.07 -0.98 19.35
CA LEU A 223 -9.71 -0.70 17.95
C LEU A 223 -10.74 0.17 17.19
N GLY A 224 -11.81 0.62 17.87
CA GLY A 224 -12.90 1.34 17.23
C GLY A 224 -13.67 0.48 16.23
N VAL A 225 -14.22 1.09 15.21
CA VAL A 225 -14.96 0.42 14.11
C VAL A 225 -14.12 -0.67 13.43
N ASN A 226 -12.78 -0.53 13.43
CA ASN A 226 -11.91 -1.56 12.86
C ASN A 226 -11.97 -2.88 13.65
N GLY A 227 -12.22 -2.85 14.96
CA GLY A 227 -12.36 -4.06 15.77
C GLY A 227 -13.52 -4.94 15.31
N GLU A 228 -14.67 -4.34 15.03
CA GLU A 228 -15.86 -5.05 14.53
C GLU A 228 -15.61 -5.63 13.12
N LYS A 229 -14.94 -4.86 12.23
CA LYS A 229 -14.55 -5.32 10.90
C LYS A 229 -13.58 -6.52 10.98
N LEU A 230 -12.59 -6.47 11.87
CA LEU A 230 -11.63 -7.56 12.06
C LEU A 230 -12.33 -8.82 12.56
N LYS A 231 -13.28 -8.71 13.49
CA LYS A 231 -14.08 -9.86 13.95
C LYS A 231 -14.86 -10.49 12.81
N SER A 232 -15.58 -9.68 12.01
CA SER A 232 -16.32 -10.16 10.85
C SER A 232 -15.42 -10.92 9.89
N ARG A 233 -14.22 -10.37 9.60
CA ARG A 233 -13.22 -10.99 8.73
C ARG A 233 -12.64 -12.29 9.32
N ALA A 234 -12.35 -12.33 10.61
CA ALA A 234 -11.88 -13.54 11.28
C ALA A 234 -12.91 -14.67 11.23
N LEU A 235 -14.20 -14.35 11.16
CA LEU A 235 -15.31 -15.28 10.89
C LEU A 235 -15.47 -15.60 9.40
N GLY A 236 -14.62 -15.05 8.53
CA GLY A 236 -14.63 -15.31 7.09
C GLY A 236 -15.62 -14.46 6.29
N ASN A 237 -16.13 -13.36 6.86
CA ASN A 237 -17.09 -12.49 6.22
C ASN A 237 -16.40 -11.18 5.79
N ASP A 238 -16.43 -10.92 4.49
CA ASP A 238 -16.03 -9.65 3.88
C ASP A 238 -16.98 -9.39 2.69
N PRO A 239 -18.00 -8.53 2.84
CA PRO A 239 -19.02 -8.33 1.83
C PRO A 239 -18.58 -7.42 0.67
N ARG A 240 -17.36 -6.85 0.73
CA ARG A 240 -16.90 -5.91 -0.30
C ARG A 240 -16.74 -6.62 -1.65
N PRO A 241 -17.38 -6.12 -2.73
CA PRO A 241 -17.14 -6.62 -4.07
C PRO A 241 -15.73 -6.24 -4.55
N VAL A 242 -15.27 -6.84 -5.63
CA VAL A 242 -14.16 -6.32 -6.43
C VAL A 242 -14.69 -5.14 -7.22
N ASP A 243 -14.04 -3.99 -7.06
CA ASP A 243 -14.46 -2.72 -7.63
C ASP A 243 -13.29 -2.11 -8.43
N PRO A 244 -13.30 -2.21 -9.77
CA PRO A 244 -12.25 -1.64 -10.62
C PRO A 244 -12.05 -0.13 -10.44
N GLU A 245 -13.12 0.60 -10.09
CA GLU A 245 -13.08 2.06 -9.92
C GLU A 245 -12.48 2.48 -8.56
N GLN A 246 -12.34 1.54 -7.63
CA GLN A 246 -11.80 1.82 -6.29
C GLN A 246 -10.38 2.42 -6.34
N ALA A 247 -9.56 2.04 -7.32
CA ALA A 247 -8.22 2.58 -7.53
C ALA A 247 -8.21 4.06 -7.93
N GLU A 248 -9.30 4.55 -8.51
CA GLU A 248 -9.47 5.95 -8.87
C GLU A 248 -10.00 6.81 -7.71
N SER A 249 -10.51 6.18 -6.66
CA SER A 249 -11.02 6.85 -5.47
C SER A 249 -9.86 7.32 -4.57
N PHE A 250 -9.80 8.61 -4.31
CA PHE A 250 -8.81 9.19 -3.41
C PHE A 250 -9.44 10.25 -2.52
N LYS A 251 -9.06 10.25 -1.24
CA LYS A 251 -9.54 11.22 -0.25
C LYS A 251 -8.56 12.36 -0.01
N SER A 252 -7.30 12.12 -0.33
CA SER A 252 -6.22 13.10 -0.14
C SER A 252 -5.05 12.81 -1.05
N ILE A 253 -4.35 13.87 -1.45
CA ILE A 253 -3.12 13.79 -2.25
C ILE A 253 -2.07 14.64 -1.55
N GLY A 254 -0.90 14.05 -1.27
CA GLY A 254 0.14 14.76 -0.54
C GLY A 254 1.55 14.32 -0.90
N SER A 255 2.52 15.09 -0.44
CA SER A 255 3.94 14.81 -0.53
C SER A 255 4.64 15.23 0.76
N SER A 256 5.65 14.48 1.18
CA SER A 256 6.47 14.84 2.32
C SER A 256 7.92 14.46 2.08
N THR A 257 8.85 15.19 2.69
CA THR A 257 10.28 14.91 2.60
C THR A 257 10.96 15.00 3.96
N THR A 258 11.80 14.01 4.26
CA THR A 258 12.74 14.08 5.39
C THR A 258 14.03 14.72 4.88
N PHE A 259 14.49 15.75 5.56
CA PHE A 259 15.69 16.48 5.15
C PHE A 259 16.96 15.71 5.52
N PRO A 260 18.03 15.82 4.73
CA PRO A 260 19.36 15.25 5.05
C PRO A 260 19.88 15.76 6.39
N LYS A 261 19.72 17.05 6.65
CA LYS A 261 20.01 17.74 7.93
C LYS A 261 18.75 18.46 8.39
N ASP A 262 18.63 18.63 9.70
CA ASP A 262 17.51 19.38 10.27
C ASP A 262 17.70 20.87 9.93
N ILE A 263 16.64 21.55 9.47
CA ILE A 263 16.67 22.92 8.95
C ILE A 263 16.06 23.86 9.99
N VAL A 264 16.72 24.99 10.25
CA VAL A 264 16.25 26.10 11.08
C VAL A 264 16.14 27.40 10.29
N ASP A 265 16.74 27.47 9.11
CA ASP A 265 16.69 28.62 8.25
C ASP A 265 15.35 28.72 7.53
N TYR A 266 14.68 29.87 7.64
CA TYR A 266 13.35 30.10 7.08
C TYR A 266 13.38 30.04 5.54
N GLU A 267 14.37 30.69 4.93
CA GLU A 267 14.46 30.75 3.46
C GLU A 267 14.69 29.36 2.87
N GLU A 268 15.51 28.54 3.53
CA GLU A 268 15.70 27.14 3.12
C GLU A 268 14.39 26.34 3.26
N LEU A 269 13.62 26.54 4.34
CA LEU A 269 12.33 25.90 4.53
C LEU A 269 11.32 26.31 3.45
N ILE A 270 11.29 27.58 3.04
CA ILE A 270 10.42 28.08 1.97
C ILE A 270 10.76 27.43 0.62
N ILE A 271 12.03 27.28 0.29
CA ILE A 271 12.46 26.57 -0.92
C ILE A 271 11.93 25.13 -0.89
N LYS A 272 12.09 24.42 0.24
CA LYS A 272 11.59 23.04 0.38
C LYS A 272 10.06 22.95 0.33
N LEU A 273 9.37 23.94 0.91
CA LEU A 273 7.91 24.01 0.87
C LEU A 273 7.41 24.22 -0.56
N ASN A 274 8.08 25.07 -1.34
CA ASN A 274 7.77 25.32 -2.74
C ASN A 274 7.97 24.04 -3.60
N ASP A 275 9.05 23.28 -3.38
CA ASP A 275 9.28 21.99 -4.03
C ASP A 275 8.17 20.98 -3.70
N LEU A 276 7.71 20.96 -2.44
CA LEU A 276 6.61 20.08 -2.02
C LEU A 276 5.28 20.51 -2.66
N ALA A 277 4.99 21.82 -2.74
CA ALA A 277 3.80 22.35 -3.40
C ALA A 277 3.77 21.95 -4.88
N GLN A 278 4.90 22.08 -5.60
CA GLN A 278 5.03 21.63 -6.98
C GLN A 278 4.75 20.12 -7.12
N ASN A 279 5.31 19.29 -6.24
CA ASN A 279 5.09 17.86 -6.25
C ASN A 279 3.62 17.49 -6.02
N VAL A 280 2.92 18.22 -5.13
CA VAL A 280 1.50 17.99 -4.86
C VAL A 280 0.65 18.44 -6.03
N ALA A 281 0.92 19.61 -6.62
CA ALA A 281 0.23 20.11 -7.81
C ALA A 281 0.33 19.14 -8.99
N THR A 282 1.54 18.64 -9.28
CA THR A 282 1.76 17.64 -10.34
C THR A 282 0.99 16.34 -10.07
N ARG A 283 0.83 15.92 -8.81
CA ARG A 283 0.05 14.72 -8.47
C ARG A 283 -1.45 14.96 -8.61
N LEU A 284 -1.94 16.14 -8.26
CA LEU A 284 -3.33 16.54 -8.45
C LEU A 284 -3.67 16.59 -9.94
N GLU A 285 -2.82 17.25 -10.76
CA GLU A 285 -2.99 17.34 -12.21
C GLU A 285 -3.06 15.96 -12.86
N ARG A 286 -2.11 15.06 -12.54
CA ARG A 286 -2.09 13.69 -13.09
C ARG A 286 -3.35 12.89 -12.76
N LYS A 287 -4.05 13.20 -11.66
CA LYS A 287 -5.28 12.54 -11.24
C LYS A 287 -6.53 13.33 -11.60
N ASP A 288 -6.38 14.44 -12.31
CA ASP A 288 -7.44 15.40 -12.59
C ASP A 288 -8.23 15.76 -11.33
N ALA A 289 -7.53 16.10 -10.26
CA ALA A 289 -8.06 16.24 -8.92
C ALA A 289 -7.94 17.66 -8.39
N VAL A 290 -8.86 18.02 -7.51
CA VAL A 290 -8.88 19.26 -6.73
C VAL A 290 -9.21 18.95 -5.27
N GLY A 291 -8.93 19.85 -4.35
CA GLY A 291 -9.36 19.70 -2.96
C GLY A 291 -9.50 21.03 -2.26
N ASP A 292 -10.20 21.05 -1.14
CA ASP A 292 -10.56 22.29 -0.42
C ASP A 292 -9.91 22.42 0.96
N THR A 293 -9.04 21.49 1.32
CA THR A 293 -8.40 21.50 2.65
C THR A 293 -6.90 21.29 2.52
N VAL A 294 -6.13 22.30 2.89
CA VAL A 294 -4.66 22.23 2.95
C VAL A 294 -4.21 21.76 4.33
N GLN A 295 -3.37 20.75 4.37
CA GLN A 295 -2.76 20.25 5.59
C GLN A 295 -1.24 20.36 5.50
N LEU A 296 -0.62 20.99 6.51
CA LEU A 296 0.82 21.02 6.73
C LEU A 296 1.19 20.05 7.85
N MET A 297 2.21 19.23 7.63
CA MET A 297 2.84 18.38 8.63
C MET A 297 4.26 18.85 8.89
N ILE A 298 4.58 19.12 10.14
CA ILE A 298 5.92 19.49 10.60
C ILE A 298 6.40 18.42 11.58
N ARG A 299 7.54 17.82 11.31
CA ARG A 299 8.25 16.98 12.28
C ARG A 299 9.53 17.63 12.69
N TYR A 300 9.67 17.87 13.97
CA TYR A 300 10.84 18.50 14.56
C TYR A 300 12.01 17.53 14.76
N TYR A 301 13.16 18.04 15.12
CA TYR A 301 14.41 17.30 15.40
C TYR A 301 14.23 16.21 16.47
N ASP A 302 13.40 16.46 17.50
CA ASP A 302 13.03 15.53 18.57
C ASP A 302 12.03 14.44 18.13
N ARG A 303 11.66 14.41 16.85
CA ARG A 303 10.66 13.55 16.20
C ARG A 303 9.21 13.84 16.61
N LYS A 304 8.94 14.85 17.41
CA LYS A 304 7.58 15.34 17.65
C LYS A 304 6.98 15.82 16.33
N THR A 305 5.79 15.39 16.04
CA THR A 305 5.07 15.75 14.80
C THR A 305 3.84 16.55 15.16
N ILE A 306 3.66 17.68 14.51
CA ILE A 306 2.41 18.44 14.51
C ILE A 306 1.81 18.41 13.11
N THR A 307 0.49 18.45 13.06
CA THR A 307 -0.28 18.55 11.83
C THR A 307 -1.28 19.68 11.99
N ARG A 308 -1.33 20.57 11.00
CA ARG A 308 -2.27 21.72 10.97
C ARG A 308 -2.98 21.72 9.64
N ARG A 309 -4.25 22.07 9.65
CA ARG A 309 -5.07 22.11 8.46
C ARG A 309 -5.89 23.38 8.38
N MET A 310 -6.14 23.82 7.16
CA MET A 310 -7.00 24.95 6.83
C MET A 310 -7.99 24.51 5.77
N LYS A 311 -9.28 24.63 6.05
CA LYS A 311 -10.33 24.43 5.07
C LYS A 311 -10.59 25.74 4.32
N LEU A 312 -10.67 25.64 3.00
CA LEU A 312 -10.86 26.78 2.10
C LEU A 312 -12.33 26.84 1.64
N SER A 313 -12.75 28.00 1.22
CA SER A 313 -14.05 28.20 0.58
C SER A 313 -14.08 27.77 -0.88
N THR A 314 -12.92 27.57 -1.49
CA THR A 314 -12.74 27.20 -2.90
C THR A 314 -11.85 25.97 -3.03
N TYR A 315 -12.04 25.22 -4.11
CA TYR A 315 -11.15 24.11 -4.46
C TYR A 315 -9.89 24.64 -5.12
N ILE A 316 -8.74 24.08 -4.73
CA ILE A 316 -7.43 24.42 -5.27
C ILE A 316 -6.74 23.22 -5.87
N TYR A 317 -5.83 23.45 -6.81
CA TYR A 317 -4.95 22.47 -7.44
C TYR A 317 -3.65 23.09 -7.93
N SER A 318 -3.59 24.42 -8.03
CA SER A 318 -2.39 25.12 -8.52
C SER A 318 -1.25 25.04 -7.50
N LYS A 319 -0.02 25.05 -8.00
CA LYS A 319 1.17 25.14 -7.17
C LYS A 319 1.14 26.37 -6.27
N ASP A 320 0.74 27.51 -6.84
CA ASP A 320 0.81 28.82 -6.14
C ASP A 320 -0.17 28.89 -4.97
N ASP A 321 -1.41 28.41 -5.16
CA ASP A 321 -2.38 28.32 -4.07
C ASP A 321 -1.90 27.35 -2.97
N ILE A 322 -1.41 26.16 -3.37
CA ILE A 322 -0.91 25.16 -2.41
C ILE A 322 0.26 25.71 -1.62
N PHE A 323 1.19 26.41 -2.27
CA PHE A 323 2.32 27.05 -1.62
C PHE A 323 1.85 28.14 -0.66
N TYR A 324 1.03 29.07 -1.12
CA TYR A 324 0.51 30.21 -0.35
C TYR A 324 -0.14 29.76 0.98
N TYR A 325 -1.08 28.82 0.93
CA TYR A 325 -1.75 28.35 2.14
C TYR A 325 -0.85 27.50 3.03
N SER A 326 0.10 26.78 2.45
CA SER A 326 1.07 25.99 3.22
C SER A 326 2.07 26.91 3.94
N GLU A 327 2.49 27.99 3.33
CA GLU A 327 3.35 29.03 3.94
C GLU A 327 2.62 29.75 5.08
N MET A 328 1.36 30.12 4.89
CA MET A 328 0.52 30.66 5.97
C MET A 328 0.49 29.74 7.18
N LEU A 329 0.26 28.44 6.97
CA LEU A 329 0.25 27.44 8.04
C LEU A 329 1.62 27.29 8.70
N LEU A 330 2.72 27.38 7.94
CA LEU A 330 4.08 27.34 8.47
C LEU A 330 4.33 28.54 9.37
N ASN A 331 4.03 29.75 8.90
CA ASN A 331 4.23 31.00 9.64
C ASN A 331 3.41 31.05 10.94
N GLN A 332 2.20 30.50 10.94
CA GLN A 332 1.33 30.47 12.12
C GLN A 332 1.76 29.45 13.18
N HIS A 333 2.42 28.37 12.78
CA HIS A 333 2.58 27.20 13.65
C HIS A 333 4.01 26.73 13.85
N TRP A 334 4.97 27.21 13.08
CA TRP A 334 6.37 26.95 13.33
C TRP A 334 6.89 27.80 14.48
N ASN A 335 7.55 27.18 15.41
CA ASN A 335 8.06 27.84 16.63
C ASN A 335 9.56 28.16 16.56
N GLY A 336 10.18 28.16 15.37
CA GLY A 336 11.61 28.39 15.17
C GLY A 336 12.51 27.19 15.47
N ALA A 337 11.97 26.07 15.96
CA ALA A 337 12.79 24.88 16.22
C ALA A 337 13.15 24.14 14.92
N ALA A 338 14.29 23.45 14.96
CA ALA A 338 14.81 22.70 13.81
C ALA A 338 13.80 21.67 13.29
N ILE A 339 13.53 21.71 11.99
CA ILE A 339 12.59 20.84 11.29
C ILE A 339 13.35 19.70 10.61
N ARG A 340 12.91 18.49 10.89
CA ARG A 340 13.42 17.25 10.28
C ARG A 340 12.67 16.85 9.02
N LEU A 341 11.37 17.12 8.95
CA LEU A 341 10.50 16.74 7.86
C LEU A 341 9.37 17.76 7.69
N LEU A 342 9.09 18.11 6.44
CA LEU A 342 7.88 18.81 6.04
C LEU A 342 7.02 17.95 5.12
N GLY A 343 5.71 18.16 5.18
CA GLY A 343 4.76 17.53 4.29
C GLY A 343 3.53 18.40 4.02
N ILE A 344 3.08 18.41 2.78
CA ILE A 344 1.84 19.07 2.34
C ILE A 344 0.86 18.00 1.88
N THR A 345 -0.39 18.14 2.26
CA THR A 345 -1.47 17.25 1.82
C THR A 345 -2.72 18.07 1.51
N ILE A 346 -3.27 17.86 0.33
CA ILE A 346 -4.60 18.35 -0.03
C ILE A 346 -5.59 17.24 0.35
N GLN A 347 -6.50 17.56 1.28
CA GLN A 347 -7.57 16.69 1.76
C GLN A 347 -8.89 17.02 1.09
N ASP A 348 -9.89 16.17 1.33
CA ASP A 348 -11.21 16.25 0.71
C ASP A 348 -11.11 16.33 -0.83
N ALA A 349 -10.11 15.61 -1.35
CA ALA A 349 -9.78 15.61 -2.76
C ALA A 349 -10.83 14.84 -3.56
N LYS A 350 -11.22 15.41 -4.73
CA LYS A 350 -12.23 14.89 -5.68
C LYS A 350 -11.71 15.05 -7.11
N LYS A 351 -12.31 14.33 -8.06
CA LYS A 351 -12.10 14.64 -9.49
C LYS A 351 -12.64 16.02 -9.81
N LYS A 352 -12.05 16.74 -10.75
CA LYS A 352 -12.51 18.09 -11.16
C LYS A 352 -13.92 18.06 -11.69
N GLU A 353 -14.30 17.01 -12.42
CA GLU A 353 -15.65 16.81 -12.97
C GLU A 353 -16.75 16.68 -11.90
N ASP A 354 -16.38 16.18 -10.68
CA ASP A 354 -17.31 16.00 -9.57
C ASP A 354 -17.57 17.31 -8.78
N VAL A 355 -16.91 18.41 -9.16
CA VAL A 355 -17.00 19.69 -8.45
C VAL A 355 -17.83 20.68 -9.23
N THR A 356 -18.98 21.04 -8.69
CA THR A 356 -19.77 22.16 -9.19
C THR A 356 -19.12 23.45 -8.71
N TYR A 357 -18.49 24.21 -9.60
CA TYR A 357 -18.04 25.57 -9.28
C TYR A 357 -19.24 26.46 -9.20
N GLN A 358 -19.60 26.93 -8.01
CA GLN A 358 -20.52 28.01 -7.86
C GLN A 358 -19.80 29.28 -8.32
N LEU A 359 -20.08 29.70 -9.56
CA LEU A 359 -19.67 31.03 -10.04
C LEU A 359 -20.40 32.05 -9.13
N SER A 360 -19.66 32.76 -8.29
CA SER A 360 -20.21 33.92 -7.61
C SER A 360 -20.57 34.95 -8.68
N LEU A 361 -21.82 35.31 -8.77
CA LEU A 361 -22.34 36.33 -9.71
C LEU A 361 -22.09 37.76 -9.21
N PHE A 362 -21.15 37.95 -8.25
CA PHE A 362 -20.81 39.29 -7.73
C PHE A 362 -19.31 39.39 -7.46
#